data_06f746885c4bd6e2d39f438daddb6ca4
#
_entry.id   06f746885c4bd6e2d39f438daddb6ca4
#
_cell.length_a   1.000
_cell.length_b   1.000
_cell.length_c   1.000
_cell.angle_alpha   90.00
_cell.angle_beta   90.00
_cell.angle_gamma   90.00
#
_symmetry.space_group_name_H-M   'P 1'
#
loop_
_entity.id
_entity.type
_entity.pdbx_description
1 polymer ?
#
loop_
_entity_poly.entity_id
_entity_poly.type
_entity_poly.pdbx_seq_one_letter_code
_entity_poly.pdbx_strand_id
1 'polypeptide(L)'
;MNKLHWPLLLGAAGWFIAIYWLAERGTFISGPNKPPVAVGLAFTVPILLFLVTERILPGWRARLTSVSPVLLISMNGWRFIGLGFLMASIERLLPGGFAWPAGLGDIFMAITAPWVAARVAADDRFRYGAVFLLWNLIGIADFLDAVLLGTLYNTGLMQRLPLVLIPCFFVPLLFMVHITLLEQRRR
;
A
#
# COMPACT_ATOMS: atom_id res chain seq x y z
N MET A 1 7.01 -12.73 19.07
CA MET A 1 6.01 -11.71 18.67
C MET A 1 5.49 -11.04 19.94
N ASN A 2 5.64 -9.74 20.07
CA ASN A 2 5.29 -9.03 21.28
C ASN A 2 3.73 -8.93 21.36
N LYS A 3 3.13 -9.20 22.55
CA LYS A 3 1.66 -9.12 22.77
C LYS A 3 1.05 -7.78 22.34
N LEU A 4 1.89 -6.75 22.20
CA LEU A 4 1.51 -5.39 21.80
C LEU A 4 0.98 -5.29 20.34
N HIS A 5 1.37 -6.20 19.44
CA HIS A 5 1.04 -6.11 17.99
C HIS A 5 -0.17 -6.96 17.56
N TRP A 6 -0.70 -7.83 18.43
CA TRP A 6 -1.87 -8.64 18.11
C TRP A 6 -3.10 -7.85 17.60
N PRO A 7 -3.46 -6.70 18.20
CA PRO A 7 -4.60 -5.93 17.69
C PRO A 7 -4.40 -5.40 16.28
N LEU A 8 -3.15 -5.07 15.88
CA LEU A 8 -2.84 -4.64 14.52
C LEU A 8 -3.03 -5.78 13.52
N LEU A 9 -2.56 -6.97 13.87
CA LEU A 9 -2.70 -8.16 13.01
C LEU A 9 -4.16 -8.58 12.87
N LEU A 10 -4.92 -8.60 13.98
CA LEU A 10 -6.35 -8.94 13.94
C LEU A 10 -7.15 -7.91 13.14
N GLY A 11 -6.84 -6.62 13.28
CA GLY A 11 -7.45 -5.56 12.49
C GLY A 11 -7.17 -5.71 11.00
N ALA A 12 -5.92 -5.97 10.62
CA ALA A 12 -5.54 -6.21 9.23
C ALA A 12 -6.19 -7.48 8.66
N ALA A 13 -6.21 -8.57 9.43
CA ALA A 13 -6.85 -9.82 9.02
C ALA A 13 -8.37 -9.66 8.83
N GLY A 14 -9.06 -9.00 9.77
CA GLY A 14 -10.48 -8.70 9.66
C GLY A 14 -10.80 -7.83 8.45
N TRP A 15 -9.98 -6.81 8.20
CA TRP A 15 -10.11 -5.98 7.01
C TRP A 15 -9.88 -6.77 5.73
N PHE A 16 -8.84 -7.61 5.65
CA PHE A 16 -8.61 -8.50 4.51
C PHE A 16 -9.81 -9.39 4.21
N ILE A 17 -10.35 -10.04 5.26
CA ILE A 17 -11.53 -10.91 5.15
C ILE A 17 -12.75 -10.13 4.64
N ALA A 18 -12.96 -8.90 5.14
CA ALA A 18 -14.06 -8.05 4.70
C ALA A 18 -13.93 -7.66 3.22
N ILE A 19 -12.73 -7.24 2.78
CA ILE A 19 -12.48 -6.92 1.37
C ILE A 19 -12.66 -8.16 0.48
N TYR A 20 -12.12 -9.31 0.89
CA TYR A 20 -12.28 -10.55 0.14
C TYR A 20 -13.77 -10.92 -0.03
N TRP A 21 -14.55 -10.88 1.05
CA TRP A 21 -15.98 -11.19 1.03
C TRP A 21 -16.80 -10.21 0.17
N LEU A 22 -16.48 -8.91 0.21
CA LEU A 22 -17.10 -7.91 -0.66
C LEU A 22 -16.73 -8.14 -2.13
N ALA A 23 -15.49 -8.55 -2.40
CA ALA A 23 -15.02 -8.84 -3.74
C ALA A 23 -15.71 -10.07 -4.35
N GLU A 24 -15.90 -11.14 -3.59
CA GLU A 24 -16.67 -12.32 -3.99
C GLU A 24 -18.10 -11.97 -4.41
N ARG A 25 -18.68 -10.92 -3.80
CA ARG A 25 -20.01 -10.41 -4.15
C ARG A 25 -20.05 -9.45 -5.32
N GLY A 26 -18.90 -9.20 -5.96
CA GLY A 26 -18.79 -8.29 -7.08
C GLY A 26 -18.95 -6.80 -6.73
N THR A 27 -18.85 -6.43 -5.44
CA THR A 27 -19.04 -5.05 -4.94
C THR A 27 -18.13 -4.04 -5.63
N PHE A 28 -16.94 -4.46 -6.05
CA PHE A 28 -15.93 -3.59 -6.66
C PHE A 28 -16.04 -3.48 -8.17
N ILE A 29 -16.92 -4.24 -8.81
CA ILE A 29 -17.11 -4.22 -10.26
C ILE A 29 -17.96 -3.00 -10.64
N SER A 30 -17.34 -2.04 -11.31
CA SER A 30 -18.07 -0.91 -11.90
C SER A 30 -18.61 -1.26 -13.29
N GLY A 31 -19.75 -0.66 -13.66
CA GLY A 31 -20.28 -0.78 -15.01
C GLY A 31 -19.41 -0.08 -16.06
N PRO A 32 -19.63 -0.35 -17.35
CA PRO A 32 -18.91 0.33 -18.42
C PRO A 32 -18.99 1.84 -18.29
N ASN A 33 -17.87 2.54 -18.45
CA ASN A 33 -17.74 4.01 -18.36
C ASN A 33 -18.15 4.62 -17.01
N LYS A 34 -18.21 3.83 -15.93
CA LYS A 34 -18.43 4.34 -14.58
C LYS A 34 -17.12 4.31 -13.79
N PRO A 35 -16.83 5.37 -13.00
CA PRO A 35 -15.64 5.36 -12.16
C PRO A 35 -15.74 4.24 -11.10
N PRO A 36 -14.62 3.62 -10.71
CA PRO A 36 -14.60 2.54 -9.71
C PRO A 36 -14.72 3.09 -8.27
N VAL A 37 -15.87 3.68 -7.95
CA VAL A 37 -16.11 4.37 -6.66
C VAL A 37 -15.89 3.44 -5.47
N ALA A 38 -16.35 2.19 -5.55
CA ALA A 38 -16.19 1.22 -4.45
C ALA A 38 -14.71 0.92 -4.18
N VAL A 39 -13.87 0.82 -5.23
CA VAL A 39 -12.41 0.66 -5.10
C VAL A 39 -11.80 1.91 -4.45
N GLY A 40 -12.20 3.11 -4.91
CA GLY A 40 -11.75 4.37 -4.33
C GLY A 40 -12.11 4.51 -2.85
N LEU A 41 -13.30 4.10 -2.44
CA LEU A 41 -13.72 4.07 -1.03
C LEU A 41 -12.90 3.05 -0.23
N ALA A 42 -12.70 1.84 -0.77
CA ALA A 42 -11.90 0.81 -0.11
C ALA A 42 -10.43 1.21 0.07
N PHE A 43 -9.89 2.05 -0.81
CA PHE A 43 -8.57 2.68 -0.65
C PHE A 43 -8.61 3.80 0.40
N THR A 44 -9.54 4.75 0.27
CA THR A 44 -9.50 6.01 1.02
C THR A 44 -9.97 5.86 2.47
N VAL A 45 -11.06 5.10 2.71
CA VAL A 45 -11.67 4.98 4.04
C VAL A 45 -10.72 4.38 5.08
N PRO A 46 -9.99 3.28 4.83
CA PRO A 46 -9.04 2.75 5.80
C PRO A 46 -7.92 3.72 6.15
N ILE A 47 -7.42 4.47 5.16
CA ILE A 47 -6.37 5.48 5.38
C ILE A 47 -6.90 6.62 6.26
N LEU A 48 -8.10 7.13 5.99
CA LEU A 48 -8.71 8.17 6.81
C LEU A 48 -8.97 7.70 8.24
N LEU A 49 -9.50 6.49 8.41
CA LEU A 49 -9.70 5.89 9.74
C LEU A 49 -8.38 5.71 10.48
N PHE A 50 -7.32 5.28 9.79
CA PHE A 50 -5.98 5.18 10.35
C PHE A 50 -5.48 6.54 10.84
N LEU A 51 -5.54 7.58 10.02
CA LEU A 51 -5.09 8.94 10.36
C LEU A 51 -5.88 9.54 11.53
N VAL A 52 -7.20 9.30 11.58
CA VAL A 52 -8.05 9.76 12.68
C VAL A 52 -7.72 9.01 13.97
N THR A 53 -7.68 7.67 13.94
CA THR A 53 -7.35 6.84 15.12
C THR A 53 -5.98 7.14 15.67
N GLU A 54 -5.00 7.38 14.82
CA GLU A 54 -3.65 7.76 15.24
C GLU A 54 -3.63 9.07 16.00
N ARG A 55 -4.47 10.05 15.65
CA ARG A 55 -4.56 11.34 16.31
C ARG A 55 -5.32 11.30 17.62
N ILE A 56 -6.42 10.55 17.68
CA ILE A 56 -7.31 10.55 18.86
C ILE A 56 -6.98 9.46 19.88
N LEU A 57 -6.22 8.42 19.51
CA LEU A 57 -5.86 7.31 20.38
C LEU A 57 -4.33 7.21 20.57
N PRO A 58 -3.76 7.90 21.58
CA PRO A 58 -2.31 7.90 21.82
C PRO A 58 -1.71 6.50 22.01
N GLY A 59 -2.47 5.57 22.61
CA GLY A 59 -2.06 4.17 22.76
C GLY A 59 -1.96 3.41 21.42
N TRP A 60 -2.78 3.76 20.45
CA TRP A 60 -2.72 3.20 19.10
C TRP A 60 -1.47 3.67 18.35
N ARG A 61 -1.22 4.98 18.38
CA ARG A 61 -0.02 5.59 17.81
C ARG A 61 1.27 4.98 18.40
N ALA A 62 1.30 4.78 19.72
CA ALA A 62 2.46 4.15 20.38
C ALA A 62 2.69 2.71 19.88
N ARG A 63 1.62 1.95 19.64
CA ARG A 63 1.72 0.59 19.08
C ARG A 63 2.24 0.60 17.65
N LEU A 64 1.73 1.48 16.78
CA LEU A 64 2.17 1.59 15.39
C LEU A 64 3.65 1.95 15.32
N THR A 65 4.08 2.97 16.06
CA THR A 65 5.46 3.43 16.05
C THR A 65 6.44 2.51 16.80
N SER A 66 5.95 1.49 17.54
CA SER A 66 6.79 0.44 18.15
C SER A 66 7.09 -0.73 17.22
N VAL A 67 6.44 -0.81 16.04
CA VAL A 67 6.77 -1.82 15.04
C VAL A 67 8.15 -1.55 14.47
N SER A 68 8.93 -2.63 14.28
CA SER A 68 10.28 -2.50 13.71
C SER A 68 10.27 -1.78 12.36
N PRO A 69 11.02 -0.70 12.17
CA PRO A 69 11.09 -0.02 10.88
C PRO A 69 11.65 -0.92 9.78
N VAL A 70 12.58 -1.81 10.11
CA VAL A 70 13.12 -2.80 9.16
C VAL A 70 12.01 -3.72 8.65
N LEU A 71 11.11 -4.19 9.53
CA LEU A 71 9.95 -5.00 9.12
C LEU A 71 9.03 -4.21 8.20
N LEU A 72 8.68 -2.97 8.56
CA LEU A 72 7.80 -2.12 7.76
C LEU A 72 8.38 -1.83 6.36
N ILE A 73 9.69 -1.55 6.28
CA ILE A 73 10.38 -1.35 5.01
C ILE A 73 10.33 -2.64 4.18
N SER A 74 10.60 -3.79 4.80
CA SER A 74 10.65 -5.10 4.11
C SER A 74 9.29 -5.50 3.52
N MET A 75 8.17 -5.01 4.06
CA MET A 75 6.84 -5.23 3.48
C MET A 75 6.72 -4.70 2.05
N ASN A 76 7.53 -3.71 1.65
CA ASN A 76 7.55 -3.22 0.27
C ASN A 76 8.13 -4.23 -0.73
N GLY A 77 8.80 -5.31 -0.27
CA GLY A 77 9.20 -6.41 -1.13
C GLY A 77 8.03 -7.08 -1.88
N TRP A 78 6.82 -7.04 -1.31
CA TRP A 78 5.61 -7.54 -1.99
C TRP A 78 5.31 -6.79 -3.31
N ARG A 79 5.78 -5.57 -3.47
CA ARG A 79 5.58 -4.73 -4.67
C ARG A 79 6.26 -5.29 -5.93
N PHE A 80 7.01 -6.39 -5.86
CA PHE A 80 7.38 -7.18 -7.03
C PHE A 80 6.18 -7.64 -7.88
N ILE A 81 4.96 -7.56 -7.36
CA ILE A 81 3.72 -7.74 -8.12
C ILE A 81 3.63 -6.81 -9.33
N GLY A 82 4.35 -5.68 -9.32
CA GLY A 82 4.47 -4.76 -10.46
C GLY A 82 4.94 -5.43 -11.74
N LEU A 83 5.77 -6.50 -11.65
CA LEU A 83 6.10 -7.34 -12.82
C LEU A 83 4.85 -7.94 -13.47
N GLY A 84 3.86 -8.34 -12.66
CA GLY A 84 2.58 -8.85 -13.14
C GLY A 84 1.80 -7.79 -13.93
N PHE A 85 1.89 -6.51 -13.57
CA PHE A 85 1.25 -5.42 -14.33
C PHE A 85 1.89 -5.25 -15.71
N LEU A 86 3.24 -5.31 -15.78
CA LEU A 86 3.95 -5.22 -17.06
C LEU A 86 3.60 -6.41 -17.95
N MET A 87 3.59 -7.62 -17.41
CA MET A 87 3.19 -8.82 -18.17
C MET A 87 1.74 -8.72 -18.65
N ALA A 88 0.82 -8.30 -17.77
CA ALA A 88 -0.59 -8.11 -18.15
C ALA A 88 -0.77 -7.02 -19.24
N SER A 89 0.11 -6.01 -19.28
CA SER A 89 0.11 -5.02 -20.36
C SER A 89 0.60 -5.59 -21.68
N ILE A 90 1.64 -6.41 -21.67
CA ILE A 90 2.15 -7.11 -22.86
C ILE A 90 1.06 -8.00 -23.45
N GLU A 91 0.32 -8.73 -22.60
CA GLU A 91 -0.81 -9.58 -22.96
C GLU A 91 -2.10 -8.78 -23.28
N ARG A 92 -2.02 -7.44 -23.30
CA ARG A 92 -3.17 -6.54 -23.57
C ARG A 92 -4.35 -6.70 -22.59
N LEU A 93 -4.11 -7.23 -21.40
CA LEU A 93 -5.08 -7.38 -20.32
C LEU A 93 -5.24 -6.12 -19.48
N LEU A 94 -4.17 -5.29 -19.40
CA LEU A 94 -4.17 -4.00 -18.73
C LEU A 94 -3.73 -2.90 -19.71
N PRO A 95 -4.33 -1.69 -19.60
CA PRO A 95 -3.88 -0.53 -20.38
C PRO A 95 -2.44 -0.16 -20.03
N GLY A 96 -1.60 0.03 -21.08
CA GLY A 96 -0.19 0.40 -20.87
C GLY A 96 0.00 1.71 -20.10
N GLY A 97 -0.90 2.68 -20.30
CA GLY A 97 -0.86 3.95 -19.58
C GLY A 97 -1.03 3.83 -18.05
N PHE A 98 -1.64 2.74 -17.58
CA PHE A 98 -1.66 2.39 -16.15
C PHE A 98 -0.51 1.44 -15.79
N ALA A 99 -0.39 0.34 -16.53
CA ALA A 99 0.44 -0.80 -16.12
C ALA A 99 1.95 -0.47 -16.10
N TRP A 100 2.43 0.36 -17.03
CA TRP A 100 3.84 0.71 -17.06
C TRP A 100 4.26 1.64 -15.92
N PRO A 101 3.61 2.79 -15.67
CA PRO A 101 3.97 3.64 -14.53
C PRO A 101 3.83 2.90 -13.20
N ALA A 102 2.67 2.31 -12.92
CA ALA A 102 2.41 1.61 -11.66
C ALA A 102 3.35 0.40 -11.47
N GLY A 103 3.60 -0.39 -12.55
CA GLY A 103 4.48 -1.54 -12.46
C GLY A 103 5.93 -1.17 -12.22
N LEU A 104 6.47 -0.16 -12.91
CA LEU A 104 7.85 0.29 -12.73
C LEU A 104 8.07 0.94 -11.37
N GLY A 105 7.11 1.73 -10.88
CA GLY A 105 7.15 2.31 -9.55
C GLY A 105 7.16 1.24 -8.46
N ASP A 106 6.28 0.25 -8.56
CA ASP A 106 6.25 -0.90 -7.66
C ASP A 106 7.58 -1.66 -7.66
N ILE A 107 8.13 -1.99 -8.83
CA ILE A 107 9.41 -2.70 -8.97
C ILE A 107 10.54 -1.87 -8.35
N PHE A 108 10.59 -0.56 -8.61
CA PHE A 108 11.59 0.32 -8.02
C PHE A 108 11.56 0.26 -6.49
N MET A 109 10.39 0.36 -5.88
CA MET A 109 10.23 0.29 -4.44
C MET A 109 10.62 -1.10 -3.90
N ALA A 110 10.23 -2.18 -4.59
CA ALA A 110 10.56 -3.55 -4.19
C ALA A 110 12.07 -3.83 -4.21
N ILE A 111 12.77 -3.38 -5.25
CA ILE A 111 14.23 -3.58 -5.40
C ILE A 111 15.01 -2.76 -4.37
N THR A 112 14.55 -1.53 -4.08
CA THR A 112 15.26 -0.63 -3.16
C THR A 112 14.96 -0.93 -1.69
N ALA A 113 13.82 -1.54 -1.36
CA ALA A 113 13.43 -1.85 0.00
C ALA A 113 14.48 -2.67 0.79
N PRO A 114 15.10 -3.75 0.27
CA PRO A 114 16.13 -4.49 1.00
C PRO A 114 17.35 -3.63 1.32
N TRP A 115 17.76 -2.74 0.41
CA TRP A 115 18.87 -1.83 0.64
C TRP A 115 18.53 -0.82 1.75
N VAL A 116 17.34 -0.19 1.70
CA VAL A 116 16.89 0.75 2.72
C VAL A 116 16.77 0.07 4.09
N ALA A 117 16.22 -1.16 4.12
CA ALA A 117 16.12 -1.96 5.34
C ALA A 117 17.50 -2.26 5.95
N ALA A 118 18.46 -2.68 5.13
CA ALA A 118 19.84 -2.95 5.55
C ALA A 118 20.52 -1.68 6.09
N ARG A 119 20.32 -0.51 5.46
CA ARG A 119 20.86 0.77 5.93
C ARG A 119 20.30 1.15 7.29
N VAL A 120 18.98 1.00 7.49
CA VAL A 120 18.31 1.28 8.77
C VAL A 120 18.75 0.28 9.85
N ALA A 121 18.93 -1.00 9.50
CA ALA A 121 19.42 -2.01 10.43
C ALA A 121 20.86 -1.75 10.89
N ALA A 122 21.71 -1.23 10.00
CA ALA A 122 23.11 -0.93 10.30
C ALA A 122 23.29 0.38 11.10
N ASP A 123 22.50 1.40 10.77
CA ASP A 123 22.52 2.70 11.45
C ASP A 123 21.11 3.31 11.50
N ASP A 124 20.54 3.35 12.71
CA ASP A 124 19.21 3.91 12.95
C ASP A 124 19.10 5.39 12.54
N ARG A 125 20.22 6.13 12.53
CA ARG A 125 20.27 7.54 12.12
C ARG A 125 19.93 7.73 10.64
N PHE A 126 20.08 6.68 9.82
CA PHE A 126 19.70 6.73 8.40
C PHE A 126 18.23 7.15 8.19
N ARG A 127 17.34 6.80 9.13
CA ARG A 127 15.92 7.20 9.10
C ARG A 127 15.70 8.71 9.11
N TYR A 128 16.61 9.48 9.70
CA TYR A 128 16.49 10.93 9.78
C TYR A 128 17.04 11.65 8.53
N GLY A 129 17.71 10.93 7.65
CA GLY A 129 18.32 11.45 6.44
C GLY A 129 17.31 11.76 5.32
N ALA A 130 17.74 12.57 4.35
CA ALA A 130 16.94 12.95 3.18
C ALA A 130 16.61 11.76 2.28
N VAL A 131 17.52 10.79 2.16
CA VAL A 131 17.31 9.58 1.32
C VAL A 131 16.13 8.77 1.80
N PHE A 132 16.03 8.54 3.12
CA PHE A 132 14.89 7.83 3.71
C PHE A 132 13.58 8.60 3.54
N LEU A 133 13.60 9.93 3.71
CA LEU A 133 12.45 10.79 3.46
C LEU A 133 11.97 10.68 2.02
N LEU A 134 12.88 10.87 1.06
CA LEU A 134 12.57 10.80 -0.38
C LEU A 134 12.04 9.44 -0.78
N TRP A 135 12.63 8.36 -0.27
CA TRP A 135 12.16 7.00 -0.54
C TRP A 135 10.70 6.80 -0.10
N ASN A 136 10.33 7.27 1.10
CA ASN A 136 8.95 7.20 1.57
C ASN A 136 8.00 8.08 0.75
N LEU A 137 8.41 9.30 0.37
CA LEU A 137 7.60 10.20 -0.44
C LEU A 137 7.40 9.65 -1.86
N ILE A 138 8.41 9.03 -2.46
CA ILE A 138 8.31 8.34 -3.76
C ILE A 138 7.30 7.19 -3.65
N GLY A 139 7.38 6.36 -2.59
CA GLY A 139 6.44 5.25 -2.40
C GLY A 139 4.99 5.70 -2.22
N ILE A 140 4.76 6.84 -1.54
CA ILE A 140 3.43 7.44 -1.40
C ILE A 140 2.95 8.00 -2.75
N ALA A 141 3.81 8.74 -3.46
CA ALA A 141 3.47 9.34 -4.74
C ALA A 141 3.12 8.29 -5.80
N ASP A 142 3.85 7.17 -5.83
CA ASP A 142 3.59 6.07 -6.72
C ASP A 142 2.21 5.43 -6.47
N PHE A 143 1.80 5.26 -5.22
CA PHE A 143 0.44 4.79 -4.92
C PHE A 143 -0.65 5.77 -5.34
N LEU A 144 -0.43 7.07 -5.18
CA LEU A 144 -1.38 8.09 -5.63
C LEU A 144 -1.50 8.09 -7.16
N ASP A 145 -0.37 7.96 -7.86
CA ASP A 145 -0.32 7.84 -9.31
C ASP A 145 -1.06 6.58 -9.79
N ALA A 146 -0.79 5.42 -9.17
CA ALA A 146 -1.48 4.17 -9.50
C ALA A 146 -3.00 4.26 -9.32
N VAL A 147 -3.50 4.91 -8.25
CA VAL A 147 -4.93 5.14 -8.02
C VAL A 147 -5.52 6.08 -9.07
N LEU A 148 -4.82 7.17 -9.38
CA LEU A 148 -5.22 8.13 -10.41
C LEU A 148 -5.31 7.46 -11.79
N LEU A 149 -4.24 6.82 -12.22
CA LEU A 149 -4.18 6.13 -13.51
C LEU A 149 -5.17 4.96 -13.59
N GLY A 150 -5.31 4.19 -12.51
CA GLY A 150 -6.29 3.11 -12.41
C GLY A 150 -7.73 3.59 -12.61
N THR A 151 -8.02 4.82 -12.14
CA THR A 151 -9.33 5.46 -12.33
C THR A 151 -9.48 6.00 -13.75
N LEU A 152 -8.47 6.69 -14.29
CA LEU A 152 -8.49 7.29 -15.63
C LEU A 152 -8.61 6.24 -16.73
N TYR A 153 -7.90 5.13 -16.61
CA TYR A 153 -7.89 4.04 -17.60
C TYR A 153 -8.96 2.97 -17.35
N ASN A 154 -9.80 3.13 -16.32
CA ASN A 154 -10.86 2.18 -15.94
C ASN A 154 -10.40 0.72 -16.01
N THR A 155 -9.44 0.36 -15.18
CA THR A 155 -8.79 -0.95 -15.15
C THR A 155 -9.72 -2.04 -14.59
N GLY A 156 -10.67 -2.52 -15.41
CA GLY A 156 -11.70 -3.48 -15.00
C GLY A 156 -11.14 -4.81 -14.45
N LEU A 157 -9.97 -5.24 -14.91
CA LEU A 157 -9.28 -6.42 -14.39
C LEU A 157 -8.91 -6.25 -12.91
N MET A 158 -8.52 -5.03 -12.51
CA MET A 158 -8.17 -4.70 -11.12
C MET A 158 -9.39 -4.63 -10.18
N GLN A 159 -10.60 -4.80 -10.71
CA GLN A 159 -11.85 -4.82 -9.94
C GLN A 159 -12.33 -6.25 -9.62
N ARG A 160 -11.59 -7.27 -10.06
CA ARG A 160 -11.92 -8.68 -9.90
C ARG A 160 -10.88 -9.41 -9.07
N LEU A 161 -11.31 -10.46 -8.35
CA LEU A 161 -10.38 -11.34 -7.64
C LEU A 161 -9.44 -12.06 -8.61
N PRO A 162 -8.19 -12.28 -8.22
CA PRO A 162 -7.56 -11.84 -6.97
C PRO A 162 -7.04 -10.40 -7.00
N LEU A 163 -7.01 -9.74 -8.16
CA LEU A 163 -6.32 -8.48 -8.39
C LEU A 163 -6.93 -7.29 -7.64
N VAL A 164 -8.23 -7.32 -7.35
CA VAL A 164 -8.90 -6.28 -6.55
C VAL A 164 -8.35 -6.13 -5.13
N LEU A 165 -7.72 -7.18 -4.58
CA LEU A 165 -7.05 -7.10 -3.29
C LEU A 165 -5.87 -6.13 -3.30
N ILE A 166 -5.28 -5.86 -4.46
CA ILE A 166 -4.17 -4.91 -4.59
C ILE A 166 -4.64 -3.50 -4.23
N PRO A 167 -5.57 -2.87 -4.98
CA PRO A 167 -6.01 -1.50 -4.67
C PRO A 167 -6.87 -1.39 -3.40
N CYS A 168 -7.57 -2.45 -2.97
CA CYS A 168 -8.51 -2.38 -1.84
C CYS A 168 -7.91 -2.79 -0.50
N PHE A 169 -6.78 -3.51 -0.49
CA PHE A 169 -6.13 -3.95 0.75
C PHE A 169 -4.63 -3.64 0.78
N PHE A 170 -3.84 -4.15 -0.18
CA PHE A 170 -2.38 -4.06 -0.10
C PHE A 170 -1.87 -2.63 -0.29
N VAL A 171 -2.40 -1.88 -1.25
CA VAL A 171 -1.98 -0.50 -1.50
C VAL A 171 -2.29 0.40 -0.31
N PRO A 172 -3.52 0.47 0.25
CA PRO A 172 -3.76 1.30 1.43
C PRO A 172 -2.99 0.81 2.68
N LEU A 173 -2.75 -0.51 2.83
CA LEU A 173 -1.91 -1.02 3.91
C LEU A 173 -0.47 -0.50 3.81
N LEU A 174 0.15 -0.58 2.62
CA LEU A 174 1.51 -0.08 2.41
C LEU A 174 1.58 1.46 2.45
N PHE A 175 0.52 2.14 2.05
CA PHE A 175 0.41 3.59 2.22
C PHE A 175 0.50 3.97 3.71
N MET A 176 -0.26 3.28 4.57
CA MET A 176 -0.18 3.47 6.03
C MET A 176 1.19 3.10 6.60
N VAL A 177 1.87 2.09 6.04
CA VAL A 177 3.25 1.74 6.39
C VAL A 177 4.19 2.92 6.13
N HIS A 178 4.12 3.57 4.96
CA HIS A 178 4.94 4.75 4.67
C HIS A 178 4.65 5.90 5.62
N ILE A 179 3.38 6.16 5.97
CA ILE A 179 3.02 7.17 6.98
C ILE A 179 3.65 6.83 8.34
N THR A 180 3.54 5.58 8.79
CA THR A 180 4.12 5.13 10.06
C THR A 180 5.64 5.32 10.08
N LEU A 181 6.35 4.99 8.98
CA LEU A 181 7.78 5.20 8.84
C LEU A 181 8.17 6.68 8.92
N LEU A 182 7.38 7.57 8.31
CA LEU A 182 7.57 9.02 8.39
C LEU A 182 7.33 9.56 9.81
N GLU A 183 6.39 8.97 10.55
CA GLU A 183 6.16 9.33 11.96
C GLU A 183 7.29 8.86 12.88
N GLN A 184 7.81 7.65 12.66
CA GLN A 184 8.98 7.14 13.38
C GLN A 184 10.22 8.02 13.16
N ARG A 185 10.34 8.66 11.98
CA ARG A 185 11.41 9.60 11.66
C ARG A 185 11.36 10.90 12.51
N ARG A 186 10.17 11.30 12.95
CA ARG A 186 9.96 12.56 13.70
C ARG A 186 10.24 12.44 15.21
N ARG A 187 10.49 11.23 15.68
CA ARG A 187 10.77 10.93 17.11
C ARG A 187 12.25 10.72 17.34
#